data_cd6e196ded13790fdae7766dafec5c46
#
_entry.id   cd6e196ded13790fdae7766dafec5c46
#
_cell.length_a   1.000
_cell.length_b   1.000
_cell.length_c   1.000
_cell.angle_alpha   90.00
_cell.angle_beta   90.00
_cell.angle_gamma   90.00
#
_symmetry.space_group_name_H-M   'P 1'
#
loop_
_entity.id
_entity.type
_entity.pdbx_description
1 polymer ?
#
loop_
_entity_poly.entity_id
_entity_poly.type
_entity_poly.pdbx_seq_one_letter_code
_entity_poly.pdbx_strand_id
1 'polypeptide(L)'
;MKREFRKAQRYAVQIPCTFGTSEGKSHGTILNLSAHGCALTAERVPSKGSYLSLDIDFLNGEIPVQIELAGVRWVSEPRCGVEFIRMSSDVLRQLSAFVLILDTTP
;
A
#
# COMPACT_ATOMS: atom_id res chain seq x y z
N MET A 1 -2.95 20.85 22.94
CA MET A 1 -3.49 20.34 21.82
C MET A 1 -3.22 18.89 21.64
N LYS A 2 -4.11 18.29 20.99
CA LYS A 2 -4.04 16.94 20.82
C LYS A 2 -3.49 16.59 19.53
N ARG A 3 -2.64 15.69 19.46
CA ARG A 3 -2.14 15.33 18.24
C ARG A 3 -2.63 14.02 17.84
N GLU A 4 -2.71 13.84 16.59
CA GLU A 4 -3.06 12.66 16.03
C GLU A 4 -2.03 11.66 16.17
N PHE A 5 -2.32 10.49 16.52
CA PHE A 5 -1.34 9.48 16.70
C PHE A 5 -1.40 8.44 15.62
N ARG A 6 -0.73 8.69 14.56
CA ARG A 6 -0.64 7.75 13.49
C ARG A 6 0.65 7.06 13.65
N LYS A 7 0.71 5.76 13.45
CA LYS A 7 1.94 5.03 13.54
C LYS A 7 2.93 5.50 12.53
N ALA A 8 2.48 5.91 11.38
CA ALA A 8 3.34 6.42 10.34
C ALA A 8 2.59 7.41 9.51
N GLN A 9 3.30 8.41 9.04
CA GLN A 9 2.71 9.41 8.19
C GLN A 9 2.51 8.85 6.80
N ARG A 10 1.40 9.20 6.17
CA ARG A 10 1.11 8.77 4.81
C ARG A 10 1.42 9.90 3.86
N TYR A 11 1.97 9.54 2.70
CA TYR A 11 2.36 10.50 1.70
C TYR A 11 1.56 10.27 0.42
N ALA A 12 1.08 11.35 -0.19
CA ALA A 12 0.31 11.28 -1.42
C ALA A 12 1.20 10.82 -2.56
N VAL A 13 0.75 9.85 -3.33
CA VAL A 13 1.50 9.31 -4.44
C VAL A 13 0.52 8.86 -5.52
N GLN A 14 1.04 8.41 -6.65
CA GLN A 14 0.24 7.72 -7.65
C GLN A 14 1.13 6.60 -8.17
N ILE A 15 1.02 5.45 -7.57
CA ILE A 15 1.90 4.33 -7.85
C ILE A 15 1.10 3.12 -8.32
N PRO A 16 1.43 2.54 -9.47
CA PRO A 16 0.72 1.37 -9.95
C PRO A 16 0.90 0.18 -9.02
N CYS A 17 -0.13 -0.60 -8.87
CA CYS A 17 -0.04 -1.82 -8.06
C CYS A 17 -0.92 -2.90 -8.68
N THR A 18 -0.64 -4.14 -8.29
CA THR A 18 -1.47 -5.27 -8.63
C THR A 18 -1.77 -5.97 -7.31
N PHE A 19 -3.01 -6.36 -7.11
CA PHE A 19 -3.33 -7.07 -5.87
C PHE A 19 -4.03 -8.38 -6.20
N GLY A 20 -3.74 -9.39 -5.40
CA GLY A 20 -4.28 -10.73 -5.57
C GLY A 20 -5.20 -11.09 -4.44
N THR A 21 -6.36 -11.64 -4.78
CA THR A 21 -7.31 -12.15 -3.80
C THR A 21 -7.64 -13.56 -4.21
N SER A 22 -8.56 -14.19 -3.48
CA SER A 22 -9.02 -15.53 -3.83
C SER A 22 -9.69 -15.55 -5.20
N GLU A 23 -10.11 -14.40 -5.70
CA GLU A 23 -10.77 -14.31 -6.99
C GLU A 23 -9.85 -13.97 -8.15
N GLY A 24 -8.57 -13.84 -7.91
CA GLY A 24 -7.61 -13.55 -8.96
C GLY A 24 -6.89 -12.25 -8.72
N LYS A 25 -6.26 -11.73 -9.76
CA LYS A 25 -5.47 -10.51 -9.66
C LYS A 25 -6.17 -9.34 -10.31
N SER A 26 -5.95 -8.16 -9.76
CA SER A 26 -6.51 -6.92 -10.28
C SER A 26 -5.47 -5.82 -10.21
N HIS A 27 -5.67 -4.80 -11.01
CA HIS A 27 -4.76 -3.64 -11.03
C HIS A 27 -5.38 -2.49 -10.26
N GLY A 28 -4.53 -1.69 -9.68
CA GLY A 28 -4.98 -0.49 -8.98
C GLY A 28 -3.89 0.56 -8.96
N THR A 29 -4.19 1.66 -8.30
CA THR A 29 -3.24 2.75 -8.12
C THR A 29 -3.20 3.11 -6.64
N ILE A 30 -2.01 3.14 -6.08
CA ILE A 30 -1.83 3.55 -4.70
C ILE A 30 -1.88 5.05 -4.64
N LEU A 31 -2.71 5.58 -3.79
CA LEU A 31 -2.94 7.03 -3.65
C LEU A 31 -2.20 7.64 -2.47
N ASN A 32 -1.95 6.87 -1.44
CA ASN A 32 -1.09 7.30 -0.36
C ASN A 32 -0.38 6.09 0.23
N LEU A 33 0.77 6.32 0.82
CA LEU A 33 1.64 5.23 1.23
C LEU A 33 2.38 5.58 2.51
N SER A 34 2.49 4.60 3.39
CA SER A 34 3.36 4.66 4.56
C SER A 34 4.07 3.31 4.65
N ALA A 35 4.93 3.16 5.63
CA ALA A 35 5.61 1.88 5.85
C ALA A 35 4.64 0.81 6.39
N HIS A 36 3.45 1.19 6.82
CA HIS A 36 2.52 0.25 7.43
C HIS A 36 1.28 -0.04 6.60
N GLY A 37 1.02 0.72 5.57
CA GLY A 37 -0.16 0.51 4.77
C GLY A 37 -0.32 1.54 3.68
N CYS A 38 -1.41 1.45 2.96
CA CYS A 38 -1.67 2.39 1.87
C CYS A 38 -3.17 2.48 1.61
N ALA A 39 -3.56 3.50 0.88
CA ALA A 39 -4.89 3.56 0.30
C ALA A 39 -4.72 3.39 -1.20
N LEU A 40 -5.61 2.68 -1.82
CA LEU A 40 -5.55 2.47 -3.26
C LEU A 40 -6.94 2.62 -3.87
N THR A 41 -6.96 2.85 -5.16
CA THR A 41 -8.19 2.89 -5.92
C THR A 41 -8.11 1.80 -6.97
N ALA A 42 -9.24 1.21 -7.31
CA ALA A 42 -9.33 0.15 -8.30
C ALA A 42 -10.74 0.13 -8.85
N GLU A 43 -10.89 -0.50 -10.00
CA GLU A 43 -12.18 -0.61 -10.61
C GLU A 43 -13.10 -1.42 -9.71
N ARG A 44 -12.55 -2.43 -9.05
CA ARG A 44 -13.33 -3.23 -8.13
C ARG A 44 -12.48 -3.47 -6.89
N VAL A 45 -12.89 -2.95 -5.75
CA VAL A 45 -12.11 -3.10 -4.53
C VAL A 45 -12.54 -4.33 -3.74
N PRO A 46 -11.64 -4.94 -2.99
CA PRO A 46 -11.98 -6.10 -2.15
C PRO A 46 -12.86 -5.69 -0.99
N SER A 47 -13.50 -6.66 -0.38
CA SER A 47 -14.38 -6.42 0.76
C SER A 47 -13.59 -6.07 2.01
N LYS A 48 -14.17 -5.25 2.86
CA LYS A 48 -13.59 -4.93 4.14
C LYS A 48 -13.40 -6.22 4.93
N GLY A 49 -12.26 -6.36 5.55
CA GLY A 49 -11.94 -7.53 6.34
C GLY A 49 -11.30 -8.66 5.56
N SER A 50 -11.21 -8.53 4.24
CA SER A 50 -10.56 -9.57 3.45
C SER A 50 -9.06 -9.35 3.42
N TYR A 51 -8.34 -10.32 2.90
CA TYR A 51 -6.89 -10.26 2.80
C TYR A 51 -6.46 -10.33 1.35
N LEU A 52 -5.32 -9.74 1.06
CA LEU A 52 -4.79 -9.76 -0.30
C LEU A 52 -3.27 -9.73 -0.28
N SER A 53 -2.67 -10.05 -1.41
CA SER A 53 -1.26 -9.79 -1.63
C SER A 53 -1.17 -8.54 -2.49
N LEU A 54 -0.04 -7.85 -2.44
CA LEU A 54 0.07 -6.58 -3.13
C LEU A 54 1.46 -6.45 -3.75
N ASP A 55 1.51 -6.17 -5.05
CA ASP A 55 2.75 -5.90 -5.75
C ASP A 55 2.77 -4.41 -6.05
N ILE A 56 3.81 -3.73 -5.61
CA ILE A 56 3.93 -2.28 -5.75
C ILE A 56 5.07 -1.97 -6.70
N ASP A 57 4.75 -1.25 -7.77
CA ASP A 57 5.74 -0.87 -8.76
C ASP A 57 6.16 0.57 -8.49
N PHE A 58 7.33 0.74 -7.89
CA PHE A 58 7.81 2.07 -7.53
C PHE A 58 8.28 2.90 -8.74
N LEU A 59 8.19 2.34 -9.93
CA LEU A 59 8.57 3.04 -11.15
C LEU A 59 10.01 3.54 -11.14
N ASN A 60 10.87 2.78 -10.50
CA ASN A 60 12.28 3.14 -10.37
C ASN A 60 13.20 2.21 -11.16
N GLY A 61 12.63 1.45 -12.08
CA GLY A 61 13.40 0.54 -12.91
C GLY A 61 13.68 -0.80 -12.24
N GLU A 62 13.25 -0.98 -11.00
CA GLU A 62 13.44 -2.22 -10.29
C GLU A 62 12.19 -3.08 -10.42
N ILE A 63 12.30 -4.35 -10.07
CA ILE A 63 11.12 -5.20 -10.09
C ILE A 63 10.19 -4.75 -8.96
N PRO A 64 8.89 -4.93 -9.12
CA PRO A 64 7.94 -4.54 -8.08
C PRO A 64 8.20 -5.29 -6.78
N VAL A 65 7.93 -4.64 -5.66
CA VAL A 65 8.08 -5.29 -4.36
C VAL A 65 6.75 -5.93 -3.97
N GLN A 66 6.84 -7.05 -3.29
CA GLN A 66 5.65 -7.79 -2.91
C GLN A 66 5.38 -7.74 -1.43
N ILE A 67 4.17 -7.28 -1.09
CA ILE A 67 3.64 -7.40 0.25
C ILE A 67 2.89 -8.72 0.28
N GLU A 68 3.38 -9.68 1.03
CA GLU A 68 2.82 -11.02 1.02
C GLU A 68 1.40 -11.08 1.54
N LEU A 69 1.09 -10.29 2.54
CA LEU A 69 -0.23 -10.30 3.14
C LEU A 69 -0.59 -8.91 3.62
N ALA A 70 -1.75 -8.43 3.21
CA ALA A 70 -2.30 -7.17 3.67
C ALA A 70 -3.78 -7.36 3.96
N GLY A 71 -4.31 -6.60 4.88
CA GLY A 71 -5.71 -6.70 5.25
C GLY A 71 -6.46 -5.43 4.88
N VAL A 72 -7.65 -5.58 4.34
CA VAL A 72 -8.49 -4.45 3.95
C VAL A 72 -9.19 -3.94 5.19
N ARG A 73 -8.88 -2.71 5.59
CA ARG A 73 -9.37 -2.12 6.83
C ARG A 73 -10.58 -1.23 6.62
N TRP A 74 -10.67 -0.57 5.47
CA TRP A 74 -11.85 0.23 5.16
C TRP A 74 -12.07 0.23 3.65
N VAL A 75 -13.32 0.46 3.26
CA VAL A 75 -13.72 0.53 1.87
C VAL A 75 -14.64 1.72 1.69
N SER A 76 -14.35 2.53 0.68
CA SER A 76 -15.19 3.64 0.28
C SER A 76 -15.01 3.73 -1.23
N GLU A 77 -15.74 2.89 -1.94
CA GLU A 77 -15.54 2.71 -3.38
C GLU A 77 -15.48 4.01 -4.15
N PRO A 78 -14.52 4.14 -5.04
CA PRO A 78 -13.64 3.10 -5.60
C PRO A 78 -12.32 2.96 -4.85
N ARG A 79 -12.25 3.34 -3.58
CA ARG A 79 -11.02 3.28 -2.79
C ARG A 79 -11.12 2.32 -1.63
N CYS A 80 -9.98 1.84 -1.19
CA CYS A 80 -9.92 1.08 0.05
C CYS A 80 -8.58 1.34 0.71
N GLY A 81 -8.52 1.05 2.00
CA GLY A 81 -7.28 1.16 2.76
C GLY A 81 -6.85 -0.19 3.23
N VAL A 82 -5.55 -0.48 3.11
CA VAL A 82 -5.02 -1.76 3.53
C VAL A 82 -3.88 -1.55 4.51
N GLU A 83 -3.73 -2.51 5.40
CA GLU A 83 -2.66 -2.53 6.37
C GLU A 83 -1.74 -3.67 5.97
N PHE A 84 -0.43 -3.43 5.91
CA PHE A 84 0.54 -4.46 5.58
C PHE A 84 0.75 -5.34 6.80
N ILE A 85 0.56 -6.64 6.63
CA ILE A 85 0.65 -7.59 7.74
C ILE A 85 1.93 -8.39 7.67
N ARG A 86 2.33 -8.83 6.47
CA ARG A 86 3.54 -9.62 6.35
C ARG A 86 4.29 -9.29 5.08
N MET A 87 5.58 -9.09 5.21
CA MET A 87 6.47 -8.87 4.07
C MET A 87 7.86 -9.30 4.50
N SER A 88 8.74 -9.54 3.54
CA SER A 88 10.10 -9.91 3.84
C SER A 88 10.85 -8.71 4.40
N SER A 89 11.97 -8.94 5.08
CA SER A 89 12.75 -7.84 5.62
C SER A 89 13.35 -7.00 4.50
N ASP A 90 13.64 -7.60 3.35
CA ASP A 90 14.13 -6.85 2.20
C ASP A 90 13.08 -5.89 1.68
N VAL A 91 11.83 -6.34 1.59
CA VAL A 91 10.73 -5.50 1.13
C VAL A 91 10.49 -4.37 2.12
N LEU A 92 10.52 -4.67 3.42
CA LEU A 92 10.35 -3.65 4.43
C LEU A 92 11.43 -2.59 4.31
N ARG A 93 12.66 -3.00 4.03
CA ARG A 93 13.77 -2.09 3.88
C ARG A 93 13.58 -1.19 2.65
N GLN A 94 13.15 -1.77 1.53
CA GLN A 94 12.91 -1.01 0.32
C GLN A 94 11.76 -0.04 0.50
N LEU A 95 10.71 -0.48 1.14
CA LEU A 95 9.54 0.34 1.40
C LEU A 95 9.90 1.51 2.31
N SER A 96 10.64 1.23 3.38
CA SER A 96 11.05 2.27 4.32
C SER A 96 11.96 3.29 3.65
N ALA A 97 12.85 2.83 2.77
CA ALA A 97 13.73 3.73 2.06
C ALA A 97 12.95 4.64 1.12
N PHE A 98 11.93 4.09 0.45
CA PHE A 98 11.12 4.88 -0.46
C PHE A 98 10.32 5.93 0.31
N VAL A 99 9.74 5.54 1.44
CA VAL A 99 8.97 6.47 2.27
C VAL A 99 9.87 7.57 2.82
N LEU A 100 11.10 7.23 3.15
CA LEU A 100 12.06 8.22 3.64
C LEU A 100 12.35 9.26 2.55
N ILE A 101 12.44 8.85 1.31
CA ILE A 101 12.65 9.77 0.21
C ILE A 101 11.46 10.71 0.09
N LEU A 102 10.25 10.20 0.24
CA LEU A 102 9.07 11.04 0.19
C LEU A 102 9.07 12.05 1.33
N ASP A 103 9.55 11.63 2.50
CA ASP A 103 9.57 12.47 3.67
C ASP A 103 10.56 13.62 3.52
N THR A 104 11.63 13.43 2.75
CA THR A 104 12.65 14.45 2.58
C THR A 104 12.42 15.33 1.38
N THR A 105 11.44 15.04 0.56
CA THR A 105 11.15 15.85 -0.62
C THR A 105 10.36 17.08 -0.22
N PRO A 106 10.78 18.28 -0.61
CA PRO A 106 10.10 19.52 -0.23
C PRO A 106 8.70 19.61 -0.83
#